data_41ab8d03112a5fe6439c642ef1165bb8
#
_entry.id   41ab8d03112a5fe6439c642ef1165bb8
#
_cell.length_a   1.000
_cell.length_b   1.000
_cell.length_c   1.000
_cell.angle_alpha   90.00
_cell.angle_beta   90.00
_cell.angle_gamma   90.00
#
_symmetry.space_group_name_H-M   'P 1'
#
loop_
_entity.id
_entity.type
_entity.pdbx_description
1 polymer ?
#
loop_
_entity_poly.entity_id
_entity_poly.type
_entity_poly.pdbx_seq_one_letter_code
_entity_poly.pdbx_strand_id
1 'polypeptide(L)'
;MEEKAELVCSYFKNNKSFLIGRNGSTELEVLSYYIKNGPNTQFPQFLMNRLETYSGIFPATQESVQRWVLRYVDSLKECDAIAEGWYEPLKMEEKALLDSVIPKRDSLFLRNLEPYYFDESIRWSKYLDKKNVGIINSFANTCEEQTYLAKAIWGDKSESLLPSTTHWIPIKTYFPPKISMGSKETSWPSPINSWEQTIDYVLKSFYEDPFEVAIIGCGALGMIIGAELKKLNVQVILMGGATQILFGVKGKRWETHNIISTFFNDAWVYPMNKPVNAKLIENACYW
;
A
#
# COMPACT_ATOMS: atom_id res chain seq x y z
N MET A 1 -18.91 -9.46 -6.45
CA MET A 1 -17.94 -8.32 -6.27
C MET A 1 -18.56 -7.25 -5.40
N GLU A 2 -19.79 -6.85 -5.64
CA GLU A 2 -20.52 -5.82 -4.86
C GLU A 2 -20.71 -6.20 -3.39
N GLU A 3 -21.16 -7.41 -3.07
CA GLU A 3 -21.27 -7.92 -1.70
C GLU A 3 -19.97 -7.74 -0.90
N LYS A 4 -18.82 -8.01 -1.52
CA LYS A 4 -17.53 -7.80 -0.87
C LYS A 4 -17.14 -6.32 -0.75
N ALA A 5 -17.65 -5.44 -1.61
CA ALA A 5 -17.49 -3.99 -1.45
C ALA A 5 -18.36 -3.48 -0.28
N GLU A 6 -19.58 -4.01 -0.12
CA GLU A 6 -20.42 -3.74 1.03
C GLU A 6 -19.77 -4.21 2.33
N LEU A 7 -19.09 -5.37 2.31
CA LEU A 7 -18.33 -5.86 3.44
C LEU A 7 -17.22 -4.87 3.84
N VAL A 8 -16.45 -4.33 2.89
CA VAL A 8 -15.46 -3.27 3.18
C VAL A 8 -16.14 -2.04 3.81
N CYS A 9 -17.28 -1.61 3.27
CA CYS A 9 -18.07 -0.52 3.86
C CYS A 9 -18.49 -0.82 5.30
N SER A 10 -18.81 -2.09 5.64
CA SER A 10 -19.24 -2.47 6.98
C SER A 10 -18.13 -2.31 8.03
N TYR A 11 -16.87 -2.52 7.66
CA TYR A 11 -15.71 -2.26 8.53
C TYR A 11 -15.65 -0.79 8.96
N PHE A 12 -15.84 0.15 8.02
CA PHE A 12 -15.89 1.58 8.35
C PHE A 12 -17.07 1.95 9.24
N LYS A 13 -18.26 1.39 8.96
CA LYS A 13 -19.48 1.66 9.75
C LYS A 13 -19.36 1.24 11.21
N ASN A 14 -18.62 0.16 11.49
CA ASN A 14 -18.45 -0.36 12.84
C ASN A 14 -17.55 0.52 13.72
N ASN A 15 -16.89 1.51 13.15
CA ASN A 15 -16.04 2.49 13.82
C ASN A 15 -14.95 1.89 14.76
N LYS A 16 -14.54 0.64 14.49
CA LYS A 16 -13.43 -0.05 15.16
C LYS A 16 -12.20 -0.01 14.27
N SER A 17 -11.02 -0.14 14.86
CA SER A 17 -9.81 -0.35 14.09
C SER A 17 -9.88 -1.65 13.31
N PHE A 18 -9.31 -1.65 12.12
CA PHE A 18 -9.19 -2.82 11.26
C PHE A 18 -7.95 -2.71 10.37
N LEU A 19 -7.50 -3.83 9.85
CA LEU A 19 -6.53 -3.90 8.77
C LEU A 19 -7.12 -4.69 7.60
N ILE A 20 -7.38 -4.00 6.51
CA ILE A 20 -7.76 -4.59 5.23
C ILE A 20 -6.59 -4.43 4.27
N GLY A 21 -6.07 -5.53 3.74
CA GLY A 21 -4.85 -5.47 2.95
C GLY A 21 -4.79 -6.41 1.77
N ARG A 22 -3.59 -6.50 1.22
CA ARG A 22 -3.22 -7.41 0.14
C ARG A 22 -1.74 -7.74 0.24
N ASN A 23 -1.35 -8.92 -0.21
CA ASN A 23 0.06 -9.25 -0.43
C ASN A 23 0.53 -8.73 -1.80
N GLY A 24 1.78 -8.30 -1.92
CA GLY A 24 2.43 -8.04 -3.20
C GLY A 24 2.95 -9.33 -3.84
N SER A 25 3.16 -9.32 -5.17
CA SER A 25 3.73 -10.47 -5.88
C SER A 25 5.14 -10.81 -5.40
N THR A 26 5.97 -9.80 -5.21
CA THR A 26 7.35 -9.98 -4.71
C THR A 26 7.37 -10.48 -3.28
N GLU A 27 6.48 -9.97 -2.42
CA GLU A 27 6.30 -10.45 -1.04
C GLU A 27 5.93 -11.93 -1.03
N LEU A 28 4.96 -12.33 -1.87
CA LEU A 28 4.52 -13.72 -1.99
C LEU A 28 5.65 -14.64 -2.50
N GLU A 29 6.47 -14.19 -3.44
CA GLU A 29 7.62 -14.97 -3.90
C GLU A 29 8.61 -15.27 -2.77
N VAL A 30 8.94 -14.27 -1.96
CA VAL A 30 9.87 -14.44 -0.83
C VAL A 30 9.25 -15.29 0.28
N LEU A 31 7.99 -15.07 0.63
CA LEU A 31 7.26 -15.85 1.64
C LEU A 31 7.11 -17.32 1.21
N SER A 32 6.71 -17.56 -0.03
CA SER A 32 6.59 -18.93 -0.58
C SER A 32 7.94 -19.64 -0.57
N TYR A 33 9.02 -18.95 -0.93
CA TYR A 33 10.37 -19.51 -0.87
C TYR A 33 10.76 -19.89 0.56
N TYR A 34 10.50 -19.02 1.53
CA TYR A 34 10.78 -19.30 2.95
C TYR A 34 9.98 -20.49 3.47
N ILE A 35 8.68 -20.55 3.19
CA ILE A 35 7.81 -21.65 3.65
C ILE A 35 8.27 -23.00 3.09
N LYS A 36 8.66 -23.04 1.83
CA LYS A 36 9.13 -24.27 1.16
C LYS A 36 10.46 -24.78 1.69
N ASN A 37 11.36 -23.88 2.14
CA ASN A 37 12.74 -24.24 2.53
C ASN A 37 12.98 -24.19 4.06
N GLY A 38 12.03 -23.66 4.82
CA GLY A 38 12.07 -23.64 6.29
C GLY A 38 12.91 -22.52 6.89
N PRO A 39 13.06 -22.51 8.25
CA PRO A 39 13.61 -21.38 8.99
C PRO A 39 15.09 -21.09 8.75
N ASN A 40 15.85 -22.07 8.25
CA ASN A 40 17.27 -21.89 7.92
C ASN A 40 17.50 -21.54 6.45
N THR A 41 16.47 -21.02 5.78
CA THR A 41 16.51 -20.67 4.38
C THR A 41 17.62 -19.68 4.06
N GLN A 42 18.40 -20.02 3.03
CA GLN A 42 19.29 -19.07 2.35
C GLN A 42 18.56 -18.52 1.12
N PHE A 43 18.19 -17.24 1.15
CA PHE A 43 17.46 -16.61 0.04
C PHE A 43 18.37 -16.42 -1.17
N PRO A 44 17.92 -16.81 -2.37
CA PRO A 44 18.62 -16.49 -3.60
C PRO A 44 18.81 -14.98 -3.76
N GLN A 45 19.98 -14.55 -4.24
CA GLN A 45 20.31 -13.14 -4.38
C GLN A 45 19.29 -12.37 -5.23
N PHE A 46 18.72 -13.01 -6.26
CA PHE A 46 17.72 -12.37 -7.11
C PHE A 46 16.42 -12.04 -6.36
N LEU A 47 15.97 -12.91 -5.42
CA LEU A 47 14.78 -12.62 -4.60
C LEU A 47 15.05 -11.46 -3.63
N MET A 48 16.20 -11.45 -2.99
CA MET A 48 16.59 -10.34 -2.10
C MET A 48 16.67 -9.01 -2.87
N ASN A 49 17.28 -9.02 -4.07
CA ASN A 49 17.37 -7.85 -4.92
C ASN A 49 15.99 -7.35 -5.38
N ARG A 50 15.06 -8.25 -5.68
CA ARG A 50 13.69 -7.88 -6.05
C ARG A 50 12.93 -7.28 -4.86
N LEU A 51 13.06 -7.88 -3.68
CA LEU A 51 12.44 -7.37 -2.46
C LEU A 51 12.93 -5.95 -2.13
N GLU A 52 14.23 -5.69 -2.27
CA GLU A 52 14.78 -4.33 -2.12
C GLU A 52 14.23 -3.39 -3.20
N THR A 53 14.38 -3.79 -4.47
CA THR A 53 14.13 -2.90 -5.61
C THR A 53 12.65 -2.58 -5.80
N TYR A 54 11.77 -3.60 -5.69
CA TYR A 54 10.35 -3.45 -6.00
C TYR A 54 9.50 -3.18 -4.76
N SER A 55 9.95 -3.61 -3.59
CA SER A 55 9.14 -3.60 -2.38
C SER A 55 9.74 -2.80 -1.22
N GLY A 56 10.96 -2.27 -1.38
CA GLY A 56 11.51 -1.27 -0.47
C GLY A 56 12.22 -1.82 0.77
N ILE A 57 12.53 -3.13 0.84
CA ILE A 57 13.20 -3.75 1.99
C ILE A 57 14.72 -3.69 1.84
N PHE A 58 15.36 -2.90 2.68
CA PHE A 58 16.82 -2.69 2.68
C PHE A 58 17.40 -2.64 4.12
N PRO A 59 18.67 -3.01 4.32
CA PRO A 59 19.56 -3.63 3.33
C PRO A 59 19.08 -5.06 2.99
N ALA A 60 19.32 -5.50 1.75
CA ALA A 60 18.92 -6.82 1.27
C ALA A 60 19.97 -7.89 1.65
N THR A 61 20.18 -8.11 2.97
CA THR A 61 21.02 -9.19 3.49
C THR A 61 20.16 -10.38 3.91
N GLN A 62 20.78 -11.56 4.07
CA GLN A 62 20.08 -12.78 4.51
C GLN A 62 19.34 -12.56 5.83
N GLU A 63 20.02 -11.99 6.81
CA GLU A 63 19.47 -11.74 8.14
C GLU A 63 18.35 -10.69 8.09
N SER A 64 18.51 -9.65 7.28
CA SER A 64 17.51 -8.59 7.12
C SER A 64 16.23 -9.12 6.49
N VAL A 65 16.36 -9.91 5.40
CA VAL A 65 15.21 -10.53 4.73
C VAL A 65 14.52 -11.55 5.62
N GLN A 66 15.29 -12.33 6.39
CA GLN A 66 14.71 -13.29 7.35
C GLN A 66 13.92 -12.58 8.45
N ARG A 67 14.44 -11.49 9.03
CA ARG A 67 13.69 -10.69 10.02
C ARG A 67 12.43 -10.10 9.41
N TRP A 68 12.51 -9.60 8.16
CA TRP A 68 11.34 -9.09 7.47
C TRP A 68 10.27 -10.16 7.28
N VAL A 69 10.62 -11.37 6.81
CA VAL A 69 9.67 -12.48 6.63
C VAL A 69 8.93 -12.79 7.92
N LEU A 70 9.67 -12.93 9.03
CA LEU A 70 9.07 -13.24 10.34
C LEU A 70 8.11 -12.14 10.78
N ARG A 71 8.53 -10.88 10.66
CA ARG A 71 7.68 -9.73 11.04
C ARG A 71 6.48 -9.56 10.11
N TYR A 72 6.65 -9.82 8.82
CA TYR A 72 5.57 -9.76 7.84
C TYR A 72 4.49 -10.82 8.14
N VAL A 73 4.89 -12.07 8.39
CA VAL A 73 3.97 -13.16 8.76
C VAL A 73 3.25 -12.84 10.08
N ASP A 74 3.96 -12.27 11.05
CA ASP A 74 3.34 -11.85 12.30
C ASP A 74 2.33 -10.71 12.08
N SER A 75 2.65 -9.76 11.20
CA SER A 75 1.75 -8.68 10.84
C SER A 75 0.49 -9.15 10.10
N LEU A 76 0.57 -10.25 9.32
CA LEU A 76 -0.61 -10.86 8.69
C LEU A 76 -1.66 -11.28 9.71
N LYS A 77 -1.29 -11.67 10.94
CA LYS A 77 -2.23 -12.06 12.01
C LYS A 77 -3.17 -10.93 12.42
N GLU A 78 -2.79 -9.69 12.17
CA GLU A 78 -3.59 -8.50 12.43
C GLU A 78 -4.61 -8.20 11.31
N CYS A 79 -4.53 -8.88 10.15
CA CYS A 79 -5.46 -8.67 9.06
C CYS A 79 -6.86 -9.21 9.40
N ASP A 80 -7.86 -8.36 9.27
CA ASP A 80 -9.28 -8.73 9.37
C ASP A 80 -9.83 -9.20 8.03
N ALA A 81 -9.43 -8.52 6.95
CA ALA A 81 -9.79 -8.89 5.59
C ALA A 81 -8.59 -8.75 4.63
N ILE A 82 -8.51 -9.63 3.64
CA ILE A 82 -7.40 -9.60 2.68
C ILE A 82 -7.87 -9.87 1.25
N ALA A 83 -7.37 -9.09 0.33
CA ALA A 83 -7.53 -9.34 -1.10
C ALA A 83 -6.51 -10.39 -1.54
N GLU A 84 -6.99 -11.62 -1.76
CA GLU A 84 -6.20 -12.81 -2.04
C GLU A 84 -6.44 -13.37 -3.45
N GLY A 85 -5.51 -14.20 -3.94
CA GLY A 85 -5.64 -14.94 -5.19
C GLY A 85 -5.56 -14.09 -6.45
N TRP A 86 -5.12 -12.85 -6.35
CA TRP A 86 -4.97 -11.95 -7.51
C TRP A 86 -3.67 -12.20 -8.30
N TYR A 87 -2.65 -12.77 -7.65
CA TYR A 87 -1.40 -13.17 -8.28
C TYR A 87 -1.43 -14.66 -8.61
N GLU A 88 -1.92 -14.99 -9.80
CA GLU A 88 -2.19 -16.36 -10.24
C GLU A 88 -1.01 -17.33 -10.06
N PRO A 89 0.28 -16.93 -10.32
CA PRO A 89 1.41 -17.85 -10.16
C PRO A 89 1.61 -18.43 -8.76
N LEU A 90 1.16 -17.74 -7.70
CA LEU A 90 1.32 -18.16 -6.30
C LEU A 90 -0.01 -18.20 -5.53
N LYS A 91 -1.13 -18.28 -6.23
CA LYS A 91 -2.47 -18.26 -5.64
C LYS A 91 -2.70 -19.39 -4.63
N MET A 92 -2.22 -20.58 -4.92
CA MET A 92 -2.38 -21.74 -4.03
C MET A 92 -1.47 -21.63 -2.81
N GLU A 93 -0.24 -21.16 -2.99
CA GLU A 93 0.72 -20.91 -1.91
C GLU A 93 0.23 -19.78 -1.00
N GLU A 94 -0.30 -18.70 -1.58
CA GLU A 94 -0.92 -17.62 -0.80
C GLU A 94 -2.09 -18.16 0.02
N LYS A 95 -2.99 -18.93 -0.58
CA LYS A 95 -4.12 -19.53 0.13
C LYS A 95 -3.64 -20.40 1.30
N ALA A 96 -2.67 -21.27 1.07
CA ALA A 96 -2.14 -22.16 2.12
C ALA A 96 -1.49 -21.36 3.27
N LEU A 97 -0.73 -20.31 2.96
CA LEU A 97 -0.17 -19.40 3.95
C LEU A 97 -1.26 -18.75 4.79
N LEU A 98 -2.26 -18.14 4.13
CA LEU A 98 -3.34 -17.42 4.80
C LEU A 98 -4.22 -18.34 5.63
N ASP A 99 -4.52 -19.55 5.16
CA ASP A 99 -5.27 -20.55 5.92
C ASP A 99 -4.51 -21.00 7.19
N SER A 100 -3.19 -20.99 7.14
CA SER A 100 -2.34 -21.32 8.29
C SER A 100 -2.24 -20.15 9.31
N VAL A 101 -2.13 -18.92 8.82
CA VAL A 101 -1.81 -17.74 9.66
C VAL A 101 -3.08 -17.03 10.14
N ILE A 102 -4.08 -16.88 9.27
CA ILE A 102 -5.35 -16.17 9.52
C ILE A 102 -6.56 -16.94 8.98
N PRO A 103 -6.87 -18.12 9.53
CA PRO A 103 -7.94 -19.00 8.99
C PRO A 103 -9.35 -18.38 9.04
N LYS A 104 -9.56 -17.36 9.85
CA LYS A 104 -10.87 -16.69 10.05
C LYS A 104 -10.94 -15.30 9.41
N ARG A 105 -10.14 -15.05 8.36
CA ARG A 105 -10.16 -13.78 7.63
C ARG A 105 -11.37 -13.64 6.69
N ASP A 106 -11.78 -12.43 6.43
CA ASP A 106 -12.65 -12.12 5.30
C ASP A 106 -11.82 -12.07 3.99
N SER A 107 -12.26 -12.85 2.99
CA SER A 107 -11.61 -12.89 1.68
C SER A 107 -12.20 -11.85 0.73
N LEU A 108 -11.37 -11.03 0.12
CA LEU A 108 -11.74 -9.97 -0.83
C LEU A 108 -11.13 -10.24 -2.22
N PHE A 109 -11.66 -9.53 -3.23
CA PHE A 109 -10.99 -9.36 -4.50
C PHE A 109 -10.15 -8.08 -4.48
N LEU A 110 -9.06 -8.03 -5.25
CA LEU A 110 -8.18 -6.85 -5.31
C LEU A 110 -8.95 -5.54 -5.55
N ARG A 111 -9.91 -5.55 -6.48
CA ARG A 111 -10.75 -4.40 -6.80
C ARG A 111 -11.61 -3.89 -5.63
N ASN A 112 -11.89 -4.70 -4.62
CA ASN A 112 -12.66 -4.22 -3.45
C ASN A 112 -11.89 -3.19 -2.63
N LEU A 113 -10.55 -3.14 -2.76
CA LEU A 113 -9.72 -2.11 -2.15
C LEU A 113 -9.74 -0.78 -2.92
N GLU A 114 -10.23 -0.78 -4.16
CA GLU A 114 -10.14 0.31 -5.13
C GLU A 114 -11.52 0.96 -5.33
N PRO A 115 -11.88 2.02 -4.57
CA PRO A 115 -13.25 2.52 -4.48
C PRO A 115 -13.78 3.11 -5.79
N TYR A 116 -12.91 3.53 -6.69
CA TYR A 116 -13.29 4.12 -7.99
C TYR A 116 -13.93 3.13 -8.98
N TYR A 117 -13.92 1.82 -8.68
CA TYR A 117 -14.63 0.80 -9.47
C TYR A 117 -16.10 0.65 -9.11
N PHE A 118 -16.56 1.25 -8.02
CA PHE A 118 -17.87 0.99 -7.44
C PHE A 118 -18.79 2.21 -7.49
N ASP A 119 -20.09 1.95 -7.42
CA ASP A 119 -21.09 2.98 -7.24
C ASP A 119 -21.02 3.59 -5.84
N GLU A 120 -21.51 4.80 -5.67
CA GLU A 120 -21.44 5.56 -4.43
C GLU A 120 -22.01 4.79 -3.22
N SER A 121 -23.09 4.04 -3.42
CA SER A 121 -23.76 3.27 -2.36
C SER A 121 -22.82 2.30 -1.63
N ILE A 122 -21.88 1.67 -2.37
CA ILE A 122 -20.95 0.64 -1.88
C ILE A 122 -19.47 1.08 -1.95
N ARG A 123 -19.20 2.38 -2.03
CA ARG A 123 -17.88 2.97 -2.07
C ARG A 123 -17.40 3.28 -0.65
N TRP A 124 -16.35 2.60 -0.21
CA TRP A 124 -15.83 2.75 1.15
C TRP A 124 -15.24 4.13 1.43
N SER A 125 -14.67 4.79 0.42
CA SER A 125 -14.00 6.08 0.59
C SER A 125 -14.93 7.23 1.04
N LYS A 126 -16.25 7.10 0.86
CA LYS A 126 -17.21 8.07 1.40
C LYS A 126 -17.22 8.16 2.94
N TYR A 127 -16.72 7.12 3.63
CA TYR A 127 -16.59 7.11 5.09
C TYR A 127 -15.36 7.85 5.60
N LEU A 128 -14.57 8.44 4.69
CA LEU A 128 -13.47 9.34 5.03
C LEU A 128 -13.95 10.76 5.36
N ASP A 129 -15.22 11.07 5.09
CA ASP A 129 -15.85 12.36 5.37
C ASP A 129 -15.60 12.78 6.83
N LYS A 130 -15.08 14.02 7.01
CA LYS A 130 -14.74 14.63 8.32
C LYS A 130 -13.70 13.88 9.16
N LYS A 131 -12.90 12.99 8.56
CA LYS A 131 -11.83 12.27 9.25
C LYS A 131 -10.47 12.86 8.97
N ASN A 132 -9.55 12.62 9.88
CA ASN A 132 -8.12 12.76 9.65
C ASN A 132 -7.61 11.48 8.96
N VAL A 133 -7.05 11.60 7.77
CA VAL A 133 -6.64 10.46 6.92
C VAL A 133 -5.18 10.57 6.54
N GLY A 134 -4.37 9.61 7.01
CA GLY A 134 -2.97 9.49 6.62
C GLY A 134 -2.81 8.86 5.23
N ILE A 135 -2.08 9.52 4.35
CA ILE A 135 -1.67 9.01 3.03
C ILE A 135 -0.23 8.52 3.15
N ILE A 136 -0.01 7.23 3.30
CA ILE A 136 1.33 6.64 3.47
C ILE A 136 1.80 6.10 2.13
N ASN A 137 2.56 6.92 1.39
CA ASN A 137 2.95 6.61 0.02
C ASN A 137 4.20 7.41 -0.40
N SER A 138 4.96 6.93 -1.38
CA SER A 138 6.11 7.68 -1.91
C SER A 138 5.71 8.95 -2.67
N PHE A 139 4.44 9.05 -3.05
CA PHE A 139 3.86 10.21 -3.73
C PHE A 139 2.86 10.96 -2.83
N ALA A 140 2.95 10.80 -1.51
CA ALA A 140 1.95 11.32 -0.56
C ALA A 140 1.69 12.82 -0.72
N ASN A 141 2.72 13.63 -0.93
CA ASN A 141 2.57 15.08 -1.15
C ASN A 141 1.79 15.37 -2.44
N THR A 142 2.14 14.69 -3.55
CA THR A 142 1.39 14.84 -4.81
C THR A 142 -0.06 14.37 -4.63
N CYS A 143 -0.29 13.28 -3.89
CA CYS A 143 -1.64 12.80 -3.59
C CYS A 143 -2.44 13.83 -2.79
N GLU A 144 -1.84 14.43 -1.77
CA GLU A 144 -2.48 15.47 -0.95
C GLU A 144 -2.80 16.72 -1.79
N GLU A 145 -1.85 17.22 -2.58
CA GLU A 145 -2.08 18.36 -3.49
C GLU A 145 -3.23 18.11 -4.46
N GLN A 146 -3.37 16.88 -4.98
CA GLN A 146 -4.44 16.48 -5.88
C GLN A 146 -5.83 16.42 -5.20
N THR A 147 -5.93 16.31 -3.88
CA THR A 147 -7.23 16.34 -3.19
C THR A 147 -7.95 17.68 -3.37
N TYR A 148 -7.23 18.79 -3.51
CA TYR A 148 -7.81 20.11 -3.81
C TYR A 148 -8.41 20.18 -5.22
N LEU A 149 -8.05 19.25 -6.10
CA LEU A 149 -8.55 19.13 -7.46
C LEU A 149 -9.54 17.97 -7.63
N ALA A 150 -10.04 17.38 -6.53
CA ALA A 150 -10.92 16.21 -6.54
C ALA A 150 -12.09 16.34 -7.51
N LYS A 151 -12.75 17.52 -7.58
CA LYS A 151 -13.85 17.78 -8.50
C LYS A 151 -13.42 17.75 -9.96
N ALA A 152 -12.25 18.26 -10.28
CA ALA A 152 -11.70 18.23 -11.65
C ALA A 152 -11.26 16.81 -12.05
N ILE A 153 -10.73 16.02 -11.11
CA ILE A 153 -10.27 14.64 -11.31
C ILE A 153 -11.46 13.69 -11.50
N TRP A 154 -12.44 13.72 -10.57
CA TRP A 154 -13.48 12.71 -10.44
C TRP A 154 -14.89 13.18 -10.82
N GLY A 155 -15.07 14.47 -11.16
CA GLY A 155 -16.37 15.02 -11.49
C GLY A 155 -17.38 14.86 -10.34
N ASP A 156 -18.56 14.36 -10.65
CA ASP A 156 -19.64 14.16 -9.66
C ASP A 156 -19.35 13.06 -8.62
N LYS A 157 -18.34 12.24 -8.87
CA LYS A 157 -17.91 11.19 -7.92
C LYS A 157 -16.97 11.73 -6.83
N SER A 158 -16.53 12.99 -6.92
CA SER A 158 -15.48 13.55 -6.05
C SER A 158 -15.77 13.40 -4.56
N GLU A 159 -16.97 13.80 -4.11
CA GLU A 159 -17.32 13.75 -2.68
C GLU A 159 -17.39 12.34 -2.09
N SER A 160 -17.63 11.33 -2.90
CA SER A 160 -17.63 9.94 -2.45
C SER A 160 -16.28 9.22 -2.63
N LEU A 161 -15.34 9.81 -3.38
CA LEU A 161 -13.98 9.29 -3.55
C LEU A 161 -12.97 10.01 -2.66
N LEU A 162 -12.98 11.34 -2.69
CA LEU A 162 -12.10 12.25 -1.96
C LEU A 162 -12.95 13.35 -1.32
N PRO A 163 -13.64 13.06 -0.19
CA PRO A 163 -14.53 14.04 0.42
C PRO A 163 -13.80 15.34 0.77
N SER A 164 -14.41 16.47 0.44
CA SER A 164 -13.83 17.82 0.60
C SER A 164 -13.61 18.22 2.05
N THR A 165 -14.30 17.56 2.98
CA THR A 165 -14.20 17.78 4.43
C THR A 165 -13.17 16.90 5.13
N THR A 166 -12.52 15.99 4.40
CA THR A 166 -11.44 15.13 4.93
C THR A 166 -10.18 15.96 5.14
N HIS A 167 -9.53 15.80 6.29
CA HIS A 167 -8.20 16.34 6.55
C HIS A 167 -7.16 15.30 6.12
N TRP A 168 -6.46 15.60 5.04
CA TRP A 168 -5.47 14.70 4.45
C TRP A 168 -4.08 14.99 5.01
N ILE A 169 -3.41 13.96 5.53
CA ILE A 169 -2.10 14.05 6.17
C ILE A 169 -1.09 13.25 5.34
N PRO A 170 -0.23 13.90 4.55
CA PRO A 170 0.74 13.22 3.72
C PRO A 170 1.92 12.69 4.55
N ILE A 171 2.12 11.36 4.55
CA ILE A 171 3.29 10.71 5.13
C ILE A 171 4.11 10.12 3.98
N LYS A 172 5.09 10.89 3.56
CA LYS A 172 5.95 10.50 2.45
C LYS A 172 6.87 9.37 2.84
N THR A 173 6.80 8.27 2.10
CA THR A 173 7.81 7.21 2.12
C THR A 173 8.83 7.44 1.00
N TYR A 174 9.97 6.80 1.12
CA TYR A 174 11.09 7.03 0.21
C TYR A 174 11.59 5.70 -0.36
N PHE A 175 12.59 5.78 -1.24
CA PHE A 175 13.12 4.63 -1.93
C PHE A 175 14.43 4.15 -1.29
N PRO A 176 14.76 2.84 -1.41
CA PRO A 176 16.05 2.31 -0.98
C PRO A 176 17.23 3.06 -1.61
N PRO A 177 18.41 3.06 -0.95
CA PRO A 177 19.60 3.74 -1.47
C PRO A 177 19.96 3.39 -2.91
N LYS A 178 19.79 2.14 -3.31
CA LYS A 178 20.00 1.64 -4.67
C LYS A 178 19.11 2.32 -5.73
N ILE A 179 17.91 2.72 -5.35
CA ILE A 179 16.94 3.35 -6.23
C ILE A 179 17.09 4.86 -6.23
N SER A 180 17.23 5.46 -5.07
CA SER A 180 17.31 6.91 -4.89
C SER A 180 18.66 7.51 -5.25
N MET A 181 19.75 6.74 -5.16
CA MET A 181 21.13 7.17 -5.42
C MET A 181 21.53 8.47 -4.70
N GLY A 182 21.03 8.65 -3.47
CA GLY A 182 21.33 9.82 -2.65
C GLY A 182 20.58 11.11 -3.02
N SER A 183 19.62 11.06 -3.95
CA SER A 183 18.73 12.18 -4.23
C SER A 183 17.94 12.55 -2.96
N LYS A 184 18.03 13.82 -2.53
CA LYS A 184 17.36 14.30 -1.31
C LYS A 184 15.84 14.16 -1.35
N GLU A 185 15.27 14.27 -2.55
CA GLU A 185 13.81 14.21 -2.76
C GLU A 185 13.26 12.78 -2.67
N THR A 186 14.11 11.78 -2.87
CA THR A 186 13.68 10.38 -3.01
C THR A 186 14.37 9.41 -2.06
N SER A 187 15.44 9.83 -1.36
CA SER A 187 16.14 9.05 -0.32
C SER A 187 15.47 9.19 1.04
N TRP A 188 15.52 8.12 1.82
CA TRP A 188 15.19 8.19 3.24
C TRP A 188 16.10 9.20 3.96
N PRO A 189 15.54 10.02 4.86
CA PRO A 189 16.34 10.96 5.65
C PRO A 189 17.40 10.24 6.50
N SER A 190 18.58 10.85 6.64
CA SER A 190 19.58 10.37 7.62
C SER A 190 19.03 10.50 9.04
N PRO A 191 19.22 9.51 9.94
CA PRO A 191 20.11 8.34 9.79
C PRO A 191 19.43 7.04 9.33
N ILE A 192 18.28 7.08 8.65
CA ILE A 192 17.52 5.89 8.25
C ILE A 192 18.34 5.07 7.24
N ASN A 193 18.72 3.85 7.65
CA ASN A 193 19.52 2.94 6.84
C ASN A 193 19.00 1.49 6.80
N SER A 194 17.81 1.24 7.39
CA SER A 194 17.14 -0.07 7.34
C SER A 194 15.63 0.07 7.26
N TRP A 195 14.98 -0.99 6.77
CA TRP A 195 13.53 -1.05 6.66
C TRP A 195 12.83 -0.94 8.04
N GLU A 196 13.45 -1.43 9.11
CA GLU A 196 12.90 -1.28 10.46
C GLU A 196 12.80 0.20 10.85
N GLN A 197 13.85 0.97 10.60
CA GLN A 197 13.86 2.41 10.87
C GLN A 197 12.86 3.19 9.99
N THR A 198 12.51 2.68 8.81
CA THR A 198 11.45 3.29 7.99
C THR A 198 10.08 3.15 8.63
N ILE A 199 9.83 2.04 9.34
CA ILE A 199 8.60 1.84 10.10
C ILE A 199 8.55 2.82 11.27
N ASP A 200 9.65 2.96 12.03
CA ASP A 200 9.76 3.91 13.13
C ASP A 200 9.52 5.36 12.66
N TYR A 201 10.03 5.72 11.47
CA TYR A 201 9.80 7.01 10.85
C TYR A 201 8.30 7.27 10.59
N VAL A 202 7.58 6.31 10.03
CA VAL A 202 6.14 6.45 9.76
C VAL A 202 5.35 6.52 11.06
N LEU A 203 5.67 5.69 12.05
CA LEU A 203 5.00 5.72 13.35
C LEU A 203 5.28 7.03 14.10
N LYS A 204 6.50 7.57 14.00
CA LYS A 204 6.81 8.90 14.56
C LYS A 204 5.94 9.97 13.90
N SER A 205 5.78 9.96 12.58
CA SER A 205 4.90 10.91 11.88
C SER A 205 3.45 10.81 12.36
N PHE A 206 2.95 9.60 12.63
CA PHE A 206 1.64 9.38 13.23
C PHE A 206 1.52 9.98 14.64
N TYR A 207 2.54 9.89 15.48
CA TYR A 207 2.50 10.49 16.82
C TYR A 207 2.59 12.02 16.78
N GLU A 208 3.23 12.60 15.75
CA GLU A 208 3.33 14.05 15.56
C GLU A 208 2.00 14.65 15.04
N ASP A 209 1.31 13.92 14.14
CA ASP A 209 0.03 14.33 13.56
C ASP A 209 -0.92 13.11 13.43
N PRO A 210 -1.68 12.77 14.49
CA PRO A 210 -2.49 11.55 14.53
C PRO A 210 -3.68 11.58 13.56
N PHE A 211 -3.98 10.44 12.98
CA PHE A 211 -5.10 10.21 12.06
C PHE A 211 -5.93 8.98 12.45
N GLU A 212 -7.17 8.96 12.01
CA GLU A 212 -8.15 7.89 12.29
C GLU A 212 -8.11 6.78 11.24
N VAL A 213 -7.75 7.13 10.01
CA VAL A 213 -7.70 6.22 8.87
C VAL A 213 -6.34 6.32 8.19
N ALA A 214 -5.79 5.21 7.73
CA ALA A 214 -4.59 5.16 6.91
C ALA A 214 -4.88 4.51 5.54
N ILE A 215 -4.47 5.17 4.46
CA ILE A 215 -4.44 4.61 3.11
C ILE A 215 -2.97 4.37 2.77
N ILE A 216 -2.59 3.11 2.56
CA ILE A 216 -1.19 2.72 2.46
C ILE A 216 -0.83 2.17 1.08
N GLY A 217 0.27 2.68 0.52
CA GLY A 217 0.87 2.18 -0.71
C GLY A 217 2.38 2.33 -0.70
N CYS A 218 3.09 1.54 0.13
CA CYS A 218 4.55 1.62 0.32
C CYS A 218 5.26 0.25 0.25
N GLY A 219 4.83 -0.61 -0.69
CA GLY A 219 5.46 -1.92 -0.92
C GLY A 219 5.35 -2.85 0.29
N ALA A 220 6.39 -3.62 0.54
CA ALA A 220 6.44 -4.64 1.58
C ALA A 220 6.47 -4.10 3.02
N LEU A 221 6.63 -2.80 3.19
CA LEU A 221 6.48 -2.12 4.48
C LEU A 221 5.02 -1.97 4.89
N GLY A 222 4.12 -1.90 3.89
CA GLY A 222 2.73 -1.52 4.11
C GLY A 222 1.97 -2.43 5.07
N MET A 223 2.16 -3.77 4.98
CA MET A 223 1.51 -4.72 5.87
C MET A 223 1.98 -4.55 7.32
N ILE A 224 3.28 -4.34 7.52
CA ILE A 224 3.86 -4.18 8.86
C ILE A 224 3.40 -2.85 9.47
N ILE A 225 3.48 -1.76 8.72
CA ILE A 225 3.00 -0.44 9.14
C ILE A 225 1.49 -0.50 9.47
N GLY A 226 0.71 -1.16 8.61
CA GLY A 226 -0.72 -1.31 8.81
C GLY A 226 -1.06 -2.07 10.09
N ALA A 227 -0.34 -3.13 10.40
CA ALA A 227 -0.51 -3.89 11.64
C ALA A 227 -0.20 -3.06 12.89
N GLU A 228 0.89 -2.28 12.87
CA GLU A 228 1.24 -1.40 13.98
C GLU A 228 0.21 -0.27 14.16
N LEU A 229 -0.25 0.36 13.07
CA LEU A 229 -1.28 1.40 13.13
C LEU A 229 -2.63 0.88 13.62
N LYS A 230 -3.04 -0.34 13.22
CA LYS A 230 -4.25 -0.98 13.75
C LYS A 230 -4.20 -1.13 15.27
N LYS A 231 -3.05 -1.54 15.83
CA LYS A 231 -2.84 -1.63 17.29
C LYS A 231 -2.97 -0.28 18.00
N LEU A 232 -2.75 0.81 17.27
CA LEU A 232 -2.94 2.20 17.72
C LEU A 232 -4.37 2.72 17.44
N ASN A 233 -5.32 1.83 17.19
CA ASN A 233 -6.73 2.12 16.92
C ASN A 233 -6.99 2.85 15.59
N VAL A 234 -6.12 2.72 14.59
CA VAL A 234 -6.32 3.27 13.25
C VAL A 234 -7.07 2.26 12.36
N GLN A 235 -7.96 2.76 11.50
CA GLN A 235 -8.60 2.00 10.42
C GLN A 235 -7.66 1.97 9.21
N VAL A 236 -7.24 0.82 8.74
CA VAL A 236 -6.18 0.72 7.72
C VAL A 236 -6.69 0.03 6.45
N ILE A 237 -6.47 0.69 5.31
CA ILE A 237 -6.60 0.09 3.97
C ILE A 237 -5.24 0.11 3.27
N LEU A 238 -4.74 -1.07 2.91
CA LEU A 238 -3.50 -1.27 2.16
C LEU A 238 -3.83 -1.49 0.68
N MET A 239 -3.83 -0.42 -0.11
CA MET A 239 -4.13 -0.44 -1.56
C MET A 239 -2.92 -0.81 -2.42
N GLY A 240 -1.71 -0.67 -1.89
CA GLY A 240 -0.48 -0.86 -2.67
C GLY A 240 -0.32 0.21 -3.76
N GLY A 241 0.19 -0.19 -4.94
CA GLY A 241 0.45 0.76 -6.03
C GLY A 241 -0.79 1.50 -6.56
N ALA A 242 -1.99 0.93 -6.38
CA ALA A 242 -3.24 1.56 -6.81
C ALA A 242 -3.63 2.80 -5.95
N THR A 243 -2.95 3.03 -4.83
CA THR A 243 -3.18 4.21 -3.99
C THR A 243 -3.12 5.51 -4.79
N GLN A 244 -2.12 5.68 -5.66
CA GLN A 244 -1.95 6.91 -6.44
C GLN A 244 -3.14 7.18 -7.37
N ILE A 245 -3.81 6.15 -7.88
CA ILE A 245 -4.96 6.29 -8.79
C ILE A 245 -6.14 6.97 -8.09
N LEU A 246 -6.40 6.65 -6.82
CA LEU A 246 -7.45 7.30 -6.04
C LEU A 246 -7.31 8.83 -6.03
N PHE A 247 -6.07 9.31 -5.99
CA PHE A 247 -5.75 10.74 -5.93
C PHE A 247 -5.53 11.41 -7.30
N GLY A 248 -5.83 10.72 -8.41
CA GLY A 248 -5.61 11.29 -9.73
C GLY A 248 -4.14 11.41 -10.14
N VAL A 249 -3.28 10.58 -9.55
CA VAL A 249 -1.87 10.49 -9.90
C VAL A 249 -1.68 9.28 -10.80
N LYS A 250 -1.43 9.51 -12.08
CA LYS A 250 -1.28 8.47 -13.11
C LYS A 250 0.16 7.93 -13.14
N GLY A 251 0.32 6.78 -13.78
CA GLY A 251 1.61 6.17 -14.03
C GLY A 251 1.54 5.27 -15.26
N LYS A 252 2.68 5.04 -15.89
CA LYS A 252 2.80 4.29 -17.13
C LYS A 252 2.10 2.92 -17.12
N ARG A 253 2.07 2.23 -15.97
CA ARG A 253 1.38 0.95 -15.79
C ARG A 253 -0.10 1.01 -16.18
N TRP A 254 -0.76 2.14 -15.98
CA TRP A 254 -2.21 2.29 -16.16
C TRP A 254 -2.62 2.99 -17.45
N GLU A 255 -1.66 3.50 -18.24
CA GLU A 255 -1.95 4.18 -19.51
C GLU A 255 -2.67 3.29 -20.51
N THR A 256 -2.39 1.98 -20.47
CA THR A 256 -3.03 0.98 -21.33
C THR A 256 -4.06 0.11 -20.59
N HIS A 257 -4.37 0.43 -19.34
CA HIS A 257 -5.34 -0.34 -18.57
C HIS A 257 -6.77 -0.01 -19.04
N ASN A 258 -7.53 -1.03 -19.47
CA ASN A 258 -8.83 -0.87 -20.15
C ASN A 258 -9.87 0.00 -19.41
N ILE A 259 -9.80 0.08 -18.07
CA ILE A 259 -10.73 0.86 -17.25
C ILE A 259 -10.05 2.11 -16.70
N ILE A 260 -8.89 1.98 -16.03
CA ILE A 260 -8.25 3.10 -15.33
C ILE A 260 -7.87 4.22 -16.29
N SER A 261 -7.37 3.88 -17.50
CA SER A 261 -7.03 4.89 -18.51
C SER A 261 -8.23 5.75 -18.94
N THR A 262 -9.45 5.23 -18.83
CA THR A 262 -10.66 6.00 -19.17
C THR A 262 -11.04 7.08 -18.15
N PHE A 263 -10.44 7.04 -16.95
CA PHE A 263 -10.61 8.08 -15.94
C PHE A 263 -9.71 9.29 -16.17
N PHE A 264 -8.63 9.12 -16.96
CA PHE A 264 -7.63 10.17 -17.16
C PHE A 264 -8.21 11.37 -17.89
N ASN A 265 -7.96 12.54 -17.33
CA ASN A 265 -8.28 13.84 -17.92
C ASN A 265 -7.13 14.83 -17.63
N ASP A 266 -7.29 16.09 -17.99
CA ASP A 266 -6.25 17.11 -17.87
C ASP A 266 -5.85 17.45 -16.42
N ALA A 267 -6.69 17.11 -15.42
CA ALA A 267 -6.39 17.30 -14.01
C ALA A 267 -5.49 16.20 -13.44
N TRP A 268 -5.30 15.08 -14.15
CA TRP A 268 -4.44 13.98 -13.71
C TRP A 268 -2.98 14.31 -13.97
N VAL A 269 -2.12 14.05 -12.98
CA VAL A 269 -0.68 14.34 -13.03
C VAL A 269 0.16 13.07 -12.94
N TYR A 270 1.41 13.14 -13.37
CA TYR A 270 2.43 12.14 -13.00
C TYR A 270 3.09 12.53 -11.68
N PRO A 271 3.64 11.56 -10.91
CA PRO A 271 4.40 11.87 -9.71
C PRO A 271 5.56 12.82 -10.02
N MET A 272 5.70 13.90 -9.25
CA MET A 272 6.74 14.91 -9.46
C MET A 272 8.14 14.36 -9.16
N ASN A 273 8.28 13.53 -8.13
CA ASN A 273 9.57 13.03 -7.67
C ASN A 273 9.86 11.65 -8.25
N LYS A 274 10.81 11.60 -9.16
CA LYS A 274 11.28 10.37 -9.80
C LYS A 274 12.70 10.05 -9.33
N PRO A 275 12.95 8.87 -8.72
CA PRO A 275 14.29 8.50 -8.29
C PRO A 275 15.20 8.24 -9.49
N VAL A 276 16.51 8.41 -9.28
CA VAL A 276 17.53 8.28 -10.35
C VAL A 276 17.41 6.94 -11.06
N ASN A 277 17.26 5.87 -10.30
CA ASN A 277 17.16 4.51 -10.82
C ASN A 277 15.71 4.00 -10.93
N ALA A 278 14.72 4.88 -11.15
CA ALA A 278 13.31 4.50 -11.28
C ALA A 278 13.06 3.37 -12.30
N LYS A 279 13.86 3.31 -13.37
CA LYS A 279 13.77 2.24 -14.39
C LYS A 279 13.96 0.83 -13.82
N LEU A 280 14.66 0.68 -12.71
CA LEU A 280 14.82 -0.60 -12.04
C LEU A 280 13.49 -1.08 -11.40
N ILE A 281 12.57 -0.17 -11.12
CA ILE A 281 11.22 -0.53 -10.60
C ILE A 281 10.31 -0.75 -11.81
N GLU A 282 10.24 -1.99 -12.30
CA GLU A 282 9.33 -2.43 -13.37
C GLU A 282 9.27 -1.43 -14.55
N ASN A 283 10.43 -1.02 -15.07
CA ASN A 283 10.56 -0.02 -16.15
C ASN A 283 9.93 1.35 -15.82
N ALA A 284 10.02 1.79 -14.57
CA ALA A 284 9.44 3.04 -14.07
C ALA A 284 7.92 3.09 -14.20
N CYS A 285 7.24 2.00 -13.86
CA CYS A 285 5.81 1.80 -14.09
C CYS A 285 4.89 2.77 -13.34
N TYR A 286 5.39 3.42 -12.29
CA TYR A 286 4.62 4.38 -11.48
C TYR A 286 4.72 5.85 -11.96
N TRP A 287 5.65 6.14 -12.94
CA TRP A 287 5.93 7.48 -13.50
C TRP A 287 5.60 7.60 -14.97
#